data_e08dfb3a0fddecb57718fce9d366d1e5
#
_entry.id   e08dfb3a0fddecb57718fce9d366d1e5
#
_cell.length_a   1.000
_cell.length_b   1.000
_cell.length_c   1.000
_cell.angle_alpha   90.00
_cell.angle_beta   90.00
_cell.angle_gamma   90.00
#
_symmetry.space_group_name_H-M   'P 1'
#
loop_
_entity.id
_entity.type
_entity.pdbx_description
1 polymer ?
#
loop_
_entity_poly.entity_id
_entity_poly.type
_entity_poly.pdbx_seq_one_letter_code
_entity_poly.pdbx_strand_id
1 'polypeptide(L)' 'MDINQIMTSLEAKHPGESEYLQAVKEVLLSIEDIYNQDRKSVV' A
#
# COMPACT_ATOMS: atom_id res chain seq x y z
N MET A 1 -0.60 5.84 -7.19
CA MET A 1 0.01 4.60 -6.67
C MET A 1 -1.02 3.49 -6.65
N ASP A 2 -0.69 2.34 -7.18
CA ASP A 2 -1.63 1.22 -7.28
C ASP A 2 -1.31 0.18 -6.20
N ILE A 3 -1.99 0.31 -5.07
CA ILE A 3 -1.77 -0.58 -3.93
C ILE A 3 -2.16 -2.02 -4.26
N ASN A 4 -3.24 -2.20 -5.01
CA ASN A 4 -3.68 -3.54 -5.36
C ASN A 4 -2.63 -4.28 -6.20
N GLN A 5 -2.02 -3.58 -7.13
CA GLN A 5 -0.98 -4.18 -7.96
C GLN A 5 0.26 -4.51 -7.14
N ILE A 6 0.64 -3.63 -6.24
CA ILE A 6 1.77 -3.86 -5.35
C ILE A 6 1.50 -5.08 -4.48
N MET A 7 0.31 -5.16 -3.90
CA MET A 7 -0.05 -6.28 -3.04
C MET A 7 -0.08 -7.60 -3.79
N THR A 8 -0.57 -7.59 -5.02
CA THR A 8 -0.58 -8.80 -5.84
C THR A 8 0.84 -9.30 -6.08
N SER A 9 1.76 -8.40 -6.40
CA SER A 9 3.16 -8.76 -6.59
C SER A 9 3.77 -9.33 -5.31
N LEU A 10 3.46 -8.71 -4.16
CA LEU A 10 4.00 -9.17 -2.89
C LEU A 10 3.44 -10.54 -2.50
N GLU A 11 2.17 -10.78 -2.77
CA GLU A 11 1.57 -12.07 -2.49
C GLU A 11 2.25 -13.19 -3.29
N ALA A 12 2.64 -12.89 -4.51
CA ALA A 12 3.34 -13.87 -5.34
C ALA A 12 4.74 -14.16 -4.79
N LYS A 13 5.38 -13.17 -4.19
CA LYS A 13 6.73 -13.34 -3.62
C LYS A 13 6.70 -13.91 -2.21
N HIS A 14 5.65 -13.66 -1.47
CA HIS A 14 5.54 -14.07 -0.06
C HIS A 14 4.24 -14.84 0.18
N PRO A 15 4.07 -15.99 -0.46
CA PRO A 15 2.85 -16.77 -0.28
C PRO A 15 2.74 -17.29 1.15
N GLY A 16 1.56 -17.14 1.75
CA GLY A 16 1.32 -17.62 3.10
C GLY A 16 1.80 -16.71 4.20
N GLU A 17 2.38 -15.56 3.88
CA GLU A 17 2.84 -14.61 4.90
C GLU A 17 1.80 -13.51 5.08
N SER A 18 0.63 -13.87 5.59
CA SER A 18 -0.48 -12.94 5.70
C SER A 18 -0.18 -11.79 6.67
N GLU A 19 0.52 -12.05 7.75
CA GLU A 19 0.87 -10.99 8.70
C GLU A 19 1.77 -9.94 8.06
N TYR A 20 2.78 -10.41 7.33
CA TYR A 20 3.68 -9.52 6.62
C TYR A 20 2.93 -8.70 5.60
N LEU A 21 2.08 -9.36 4.81
CA LEU A 21 1.33 -8.69 3.75
C LEU A 21 0.37 -7.66 4.32
N GLN A 22 -0.26 -7.96 5.45
CA GLN A 22 -1.17 -7.02 6.09
C GLN A 22 -0.44 -5.79 6.60
N ALA A 23 0.74 -5.98 7.20
CA ALA A 23 1.54 -4.85 7.68
C ALA A 23 1.94 -3.95 6.53
N VAL A 24 2.37 -4.53 5.41
CA VAL A 24 2.75 -3.75 4.24
C VAL A 24 1.55 -2.99 3.69
N LYS A 25 0.39 -3.63 3.65
CA LYS A 25 -0.81 -2.97 3.16
C LYS A 25 -1.17 -1.76 4.01
N GLU A 26 -1.06 -1.88 5.32
CA GLU A 26 -1.36 -0.76 6.21
C GLU A 26 -0.40 0.40 5.98
N VAL A 27 0.88 0.11 5.79
CA VAL A 27 1.86 1.15 5.50
C VAL A 27 1.55 1.83 4.18
N LEU A 28 1.21 1.05 3.17
CA LEU A 28 0.90 1.60 1.85
C LEU A 28 -0.35 2.47 1.88
N LEU A 29 -1.35 2.08 2.64
CA LEU A 29 -2.57 2.88 2.78
C LEU A 29 -2.28 4.20 3.48
N SER A 30 -1.40 4.20 4.47
CA SER A 30 -0.99 5.43 5.14
C SER A 30 -0.26 6.37 4.18
N ILE A 31 0.64 5.81 3.39
CA ILE A 31 1.39 6.60 2.41
C ILE A 31 0.43 7.19 1.37
N GLU A 32 -0.52 6.40 0.91
CA GLU A 32 -1.48 6.86 -0.08
C GLU A 32 -2.33 7.99 0.47
N ASP A 33 -2.73 7.90 1.73
CA ASP A 33 -3.52 8.93 2.38
C ASP A 33 -2.75 10.24 2.45
N ILE A 34 -1.49 10.19 2.85
CA ILE A 34 -0.63 11.37 2.92
C ILE A 34 -0.44 11.97 1.51
N TYR A 35 -0.25 11.11 0.53
CA TYR A 35 -0.06 11.55 -0.85
C TYR A 35 -1.30 12.29 -1.36
N ASN A 36 -2.48 11.77 -1.06
CA ASN A 36 -3.73 12.39 -1.48
C ASN A 36 -3.96 13.72 -0.76
N GLN A 37 -3.62 13.81 0.50
CA GLN A 37 -3.73 15.06 1.25
C GLN A 37 -2.81 16.13 0.68
N ASP A 38 -1.60 15.74 0.34
CA ASP A 38 -0.64 16.69 -0.22
C ASP A 38 -1.12 17.22 -1.56
N ARG A 39 -1.73 16.38 -2.38
CA ARG A 39 -2.28 16.81 -3.65
C ARG A 39 -3.41 17.80 -3.48
N LYS A 40 -4.23 17.61 -2.45
CA LYS A 40 -5.34 18.52 -2.19
C LYS A 40 -4.85 19.88 -1.74
N SER A 41 -3.75 19.92 -1.01
CA SER A 41 -3.24 21.18 -0.49
C SER A 41 -2.59 22.04 -1.55
N VAL A 42 -2.36 21.51 -2.72
CA VAL A 42 -1.73 22.25 -3.82
C VAL A 42 -2.72 23.18 -4.54
N VAL A 43 -3.97 23.07 -4.27
CA VAL A 43 -5.00 23.93 -4.90
C VAL A 43 -4.89 25.40 -4.49
#